data_d7f5cace11f86209948a5c66cb1f7fa6
#
_entry.id   d7f5cace11f86209948a5c66cb1f7fa6
#
_cell.length_a   1.000
_cell.length_b   1.000
_cell.length_c   1.000
_cell.angle_alpha   90.00
_cell.angle_beta   90.00
_cell.angle_gamma   90.00
#
_symmetry.space_group_name_H-M   'P 1'
#
loop_
_entity.id
_entity.type
_entity.pdbx_description
1 polymer ?
#
loop_
_entity_poly.entity_id
_entity_poly.type
_entity_poly.pdbx_seq_one_letter_code
_entity_poly.pdbx_strand_id
1 'polypeptide(L)'
;MTKAELIEAVARNSRQQKKTVAVTLELTFDQIARSIRKDKRFWMPGFGTFSVRRRRARKGFNPRTNASMTIPAARTVGFRPAPRLKDSL
;
A
#
# COMPACT_ATOMS: atom_id res chain seq x y z
N MET A 1 6.96 -4.96 -12.27
CA MET A 1 6.19 -6.23 -12.17
C MET A 1 4.70 -5.93 -12.15
N THR A 2 3.94 -6.65 -12.95
CA THR A 2 2.49 -6.54 -12.99
C THR A 2 1.84 -7.61 -12.10
N LYS A 3 0.52 -7.47 -11.90
CA LYS A 3 -0.26 -8.50 -11.19
C LYS A 3 -0.12 -9.87 -11.84
N ALA A 4 -0.19 -9.92 -13.17
CA ALA A 4 -0.05 -11.17 -13.93
C ALA A 4 1.33 -11.80 -13.73
N GLU A 5 2.37 -11.00 -13.76
CA GLU A 5 3.74 -11.47 -13.52
C GLU A 5 3.94 -11.98 -12.10
N LEU A 6 3.33 -11.30 -11.12
CA LEU A 6 3.37 -11.73 -9.73
C LEU A 6 2.68 -13.10 -9.56
N ILE A 7 1.50 -13.26 -10.13
CA ILE A 7 0.76 -14.52 -10.08
C ILE A 7 1.59 -15.64 -10.70
N GLU A 8 2.21 -15.38 -11.84
CA GLU A 8 3.05 -16.37 -12.52
C GLU A 8 4.24 -16.78 -11.67
N ALA A 9 4.94 -15.81 -11.05
CA ALA A 9 6.09 -16.10 -10.22
C ALA A 9 5.71 -16.90 -8.96
N VAL A 10 4.62 -16.52 -8.31
CA VAL A 10 4.14 -17.25 -7.11
C VAL A 10 3.67 -18.64 -7.47
N ALA A 11 2.95 -18.80 -8.57
CA ALA A 11 2.48 -20.10 -9.02
C ALA A 11 3.65 -21.05 -9.30
N ARG A 12 4.69 -20.54 -9.95
CA ARG A 12 5.90 -21.32 -10.24
C ARG A 12 6.63 -21.74 -8.98
N ASN A 13 6.85 -20.80 -8.07
CA ASN A 13 7.59 -21.06 -6.84
C ASN A 13 6.83 -21.93 -5.84
N SER A 14 5.50 -21.87 -5.84
CA SER A 14 4.66 -22.68 -4.95
C SER A 14 4.18 -23.98 -5.59
N ARG A 15 4.46 -24.18 -6.86
CA ARG A 15 3.98 -25.33 -7.65
C ARG A 15 2.46 -25.46 -7.65
N GLN A 16 1.78 -24.31 -7.70
CA GLN A 16 0.32 -24.24 -7.74
C GLN A 16 -0.14 -23.72 -9.09
N GLN A 17 -1.41 -23.96 -9.39
CA GLN A 17 -2.00 -23.43 -10.61
C GLN A 17 -2.18 -21.92 -10.52
N LYS A 18 -1.99 -21.21 -11.62
CA LYS A 18 -2.18 -19.75 -11.68
C LYS A 18 -3.56 -19.33 -11.22
N LYS A 19 -4.59 -20.08 -11.56
CA LYS A 19 -5.97 -19.82 -11.15
C LYS A 19 -6.12 -19.81 -9.63
N THR A 20 -5.55 -20.80 -8.96
CA THR A 20 -5.57 -20.88 -7.50
C THR A 20 -4.81 -19.73 -6.86
N VAL A 21 -3.63 -19.43 -7.38
CA VAL A 21 -2.80 -18.33 -6.88
C VAL A 21 -3.50 -16.99 -7.06
N ALA A 22 -4.15 -16.77 -8.20
CA ALA A 22 -4.87 -15.53 -8.47
C ALA A 22 -5.96 -15.26 -7.43
N VAL A 23 -6.76 -16.27 -7.12
CA VAL A 23 -7.82 -16.17 -6.11
C VAL A 23 -7.22 -15.89 -4.72
N THR A 24 -6.23 -16.65 -4.34
CA THR A 24 -5.58 -16.50 -3.02
C THR A 24 -4.95 -15.11 -2.88
N LEU A 25 -4.29 -14.64 -3.92
CA LEU A 25 -3.64 -13.34 -3.93
C LEU A 25 -4.66 -12.21 -3.76
N GLU A 26 -5.77 -12.28 -4.49
CA GLU A 26 -6.83 -11.26 -4.39
C GLU A 26 -7.43 -11.24 -2.99
N LEU A 27 -7.73 -12.41 -2.42
CA LEU A 27 -8.25 -12.50 -1.05
C LEU A 27 -7.24 -11.96 -0.03
N THR A 28 -5.96 -12.23 -0.23
CA THR A 28 -4.90 -11.73 0.65
C THR A 28 -4.86 -10.21 0.65
N PHE A 29 -4.85 -9.59 -0.51
CA PHE A 29 -4.82 -8.13 -0.61
C PHE A 29 -6.11 -7.48 -0.11
N ASP A 30 -7.25 -8.14 -0.30
CA ASP A 30 -8.52 -7.67 0.27
C ASP A 30 -8.46 -7.65 1.80
N GLN A 31 -7.90 -8.67 2.41
CA GLN A 31 -7.74 -8.72 3.86
C GLN A 31 -6.76 -7.67 4.37
N ILE A 32 -5.67 -7.45 3.65
CA ILE A 32 -4.72 -6.38 3.98
C ILE A 32 -5.41 -5.02 3.93
N ALA A 33 -6.18 -4.76 2.89
CA ALA A 33 -6.90 -3.50 2.74
C ALA A 33 -7.91 -3.29 3.87
N ARG A 34 -8.63 -4.34 4.26
CA ARG A 34 -9.58 -4.29 5.38
C ARG A 34 -8.87 -4.00 6.70
N SER A 35 -7.74 -4.66 6.93
CA SER A 35 -6.93 -4.45 8.13
C SER A 35 -6.45 -3.01 8.22
N ILE A 36 -5.97 -2.45 7.12
CA ILE A 36 -5.53 -1.05 7.08
C ILE A 36 -6.69 -0.11 7.40
N ARG A 37 -7.88 -0.35 6.85
CA ARG A 37 -9.07 0.48 7.11
C ARG A 37 -9.53 0.40 8.56
N LYS A 38 -9.55 -0.80 9.11
CA LYS A 38 -10.06 -1.08 10.47
C LYS A 38 -9.06 -0.69 11.54
N ASP A 39 -7.84 -1.23 11.44
CA ASP A 39 -6.82 -1.10 12.48
C ASP A 39 -5.88 0.07 12.24
N LYS A 40 -5.99 0.73 11.08
CA LYS A 40 -5.13 1.84 10.64
C LYS A 40 -3.68 1.42 10.43
N ARG A 41 -3.40 0.14 10.45
CA ARG A 41 -2.06 -0.41 10.34
C ARG A 41 -2.11 -1.87 9.91
N PHE A 42 -1.15 -2.28 9.08
CA PHE A 42 -0.88 -3.67 8.74
C PHE A 42 0.62 -3.89 8.74
N TRP A 43 1.08 -4.89 9.45
CA TRP A 43 2.49 -5.21 9.58
C TRP A 43 2.77 -6.62 9.06
N MET A 44 3.75 -6.73 8.15
CA MET A 44 4.27 -7.99 7.66
C MET A 44 5.75 -8.08 8.02
N PRO A 45 6.13 -9.00 8.93
CA PRO A 45 7.53 -9.16 9.33
C PRO A 45 8.44 -9.42 8.13
N GLY A 46 9.57 -8.75 8.09
CA GLY A 46 10.54 -8.89 7.02
C GLY A 46 10.19 -8.14 5.74
N PHE A 47 8.99 -7.59 5.62
CA PHE A 47 8.56 -6.83 4.45
C PHE A 47 8.39 -5.35 4.79
N GLY A 48 7.46 -5.04 5.68
CA GLY A 48 7.21 -3.66 6.07
C GLY A 48 5.87 -3.45 6.74
N THR A 49 5.57 -2.18 6.97
CA THR A 49 4.34 -1.76 7.64
C THR A 49 3.61 -0.75 6.79
N PHE A 50 2.32 -0.98 6.58
CA PHE A 50 1.40 -0.01 6.01
C PHE A 50 0.63 0.67 7.14
N SER A 51 0.51 1.98 7.07
CA SER A 51 -0.23 2.74 8.09
C SER A 51 -0.98 3.89 7.46
N VAL A 52 -2.12 4.22 8.07
CA VAL A 52 -2.89 5.39 7.65
C VAL A 52 -2.19 6.63 8.16
N ARG A 53 -1.92 7.56 7.27
CA ARG A 53 -1.36 8.87 7.60
C ARG A 53 -2.41 9.93 7.36
N ARG A 54 -2.48 10.90 8.25
CA ARG A 54 -3.39 12.04 8.14
C ARG A 54 -2.59 13.29 7.86
N ARG A 55 -3.08 14.07 6.91
CA ARG A 55 -2.58 15.40 6.64
C ARG A 55 -3.63 16.40 7.08
N ARG A 56 -3.25 17.36 7.94
CA ARG A 56 -4.14 18.43 8.35
C ARG A 56 -4.45 19.36 7.19
N ALA A 57 -5.64 19.98 7.23
CA ALA A 57 -5.92 21.09 6.33
C ALA A 57 -4.89 22.19 6.56
N ARG A 58 -4.44 22.81 5.49
CA ARG A 58 -3.45 23.89 5.53
C ARG A 58 -3.81 24.96 4.54
N LYS A 59 -3.32 26.17 4.77
CA LYS A 59 -3.42 27.26 3.79
C LYS A 59 -2.34 27.07 2.74
N GLY A 60 -2.75 27.09 1.50
CA GLY A 60 -1.85 27.07 0.36
C GLY A 60 -1.97 28.36 -0.42
N PHE A 61 -1.18 28.46 -1.47
CA PHE A 61 -1.13 29.62 -2.34
C PHE A 61 -1.24 29.20 -3.79
N ASN A 62 -2.15 29.82 -4.52
CA ASN A 62 -2.30 29.56 -5.95
C ASN A 62 -1.49 30.61 -6.74
N PRO A 63 -0.37 30.21 -7.37
CA PRO A 63 0.47 31.14 -8.09
C PRO A 63 -0.19 31.78 -9.31
N ARG A 64 -1.24 31.18 -9.86
CA ARG A 64 -1.96 31.72 -11.01
C ARG A 64 -2.87 32.88 -10.64
N THR A 65 -3.53 32.80 -9.50
CA THR A 65 -4.53 33.81 -9.10
C THR A 65 -4.03 34.69 -7.97
N ASN A 66 -2.85 34.45 -7.44
CA ASN A 66 -2.30 35.13 -6.28
C ASN A 66 -3.22 35.04 -5.03
N ALA A 67 -4.12 34.09 -5.02
CA ALA A 67 -5.08 33.91 -3.94
C ALA A 67 -4.62 32.82 -2.99
N SER A 68 -4.91 33.02 -1.71
CA SER A 68 -4.74 31.94 -0.74
C SER A 68 -5.88 30.94 -0.93
N MET A 69 -5.55 29.65 -0.75
CA MET A 69 -6.52 28.57 -0.83
C MET A 69 -6.34 27.65 0.36
N THR A 70 -7.40 26.96 0.74
CA THR A 70 -7.33 25.95 1.79
C THR A 70 -7.13 24.59 1.14
N ILE A 71 -6.04 23.90 1.48
CA ILE A 71 -5.82 22.52 1.11
C ILE A 71 -6.52 21.65 2.16
N PRO A 72 -7.54 20.88 1.77
CA PRO A 72 -8.30 20.11 2.74
C PRO A 72 -7.48 19.02 3.40
N ALA A 73 -7.89 18.60 4.57
CA ALA A 73 -7.34 17.44 5.23
C ALA A 73 -7.52 16.21 4.36
N ALA A 74 -6.53 15.33 4.37
CA ALA A 74 -6.57 14.10 3.57
C ALA A 74 -6.02 12.94 4.38
N ARG A 75 -6.44 11.73 4.00
CA ARG A 75 -5.88 10.49 4.50
C ARG A 75 -5.18 9.77 3.36
N THR A 76 -4.06 9.17 3.67
CA THR A 76 -3.33 8.34 2.72
C THR A 76 -2.71 7.16 3.44
N VAL A 77 -2.23 6.19 2.69
CA VAL A 77 -1.53 5.04 3.25
C VAL A 77 -0.03 5.23 2.99
N GLY A 78 0.74 5.21 4.07
CA GLY A 78 2.20 5.22 3.99
C GLY A 78 2.76 3.82 4.16
N PHE A 79 3.88 3.56 3.53
CA PHE A 79 4.60 2.30 3.64
C PHE A 79 5.98 2.55 4.23
N ARG A 80 6.32 1.80 5.28
CA ARG A 80 7.66 1.80 5.86
C ARG A 80 8.26 0.42 5.63
N PRO A 81 9.32 0.30 4.83
CA PRO A 81 9.96 -0.99 4.60
C PRO A 81 10.63 -1.51 5.88
N ALA A 82 10.57 -2.83 6.06
CA ALA A 82 11.32 -3.47 7.13
C ALA A 82 12.84 -3.39 6.84
N PRO A 83 13.68 -3.38 7.89
CA PRO A 83 15.13 -3.37 7.69
C PRO A 83 15.63 -4.46 6.75
N ARG A 84 15.05 -5.65 6.84
CA ARG A 84 15.42 -6.78 5.99
C ARG A 84 15.17 -6.48 4.50
N LEU A 85 14.06 -5.86 4.16
CA LEU A 85 13.76 -5.45 2.79
C LEU A 85 14.69 -4.32 2.34
N LYS A 86 14.82 -3.31 3.18
CA LYS A 86 15.64 -2.13 2.88
C LYS A 86 17.11 -2.50 2.67
N ASP A 87 17.64 -3.37 3.52
CA ASP A 87 19.07 -3.77 3.47
C ASP A 87 19.35 -4.69 2.29
N SER A 88 18.34 -5.29 1.67
CA SER A 88 18.50 -6.15 0.50
C SER A 88 18.64 -5.38 -0.81
N LEU A 89 18.44 -4.10 -0.80
CA LEU A 89 18.50 -3.25 -2.01
C LEU A 89 19.91 -2.94 -2.48
#